data_4cb47ebae0c4d9fe0e4c023efab834c8
#
_entry.id   4cb47ebae0c4d9fe0e4c023efab834c8
#
_cell.length_a   1.000
_cell.length_b   1.000
_cell.length_c   1.000
_cell.angle_alpha   90.00
_cell.angle_beta   90.00
_cell.angle_gamma   90.00
#
_symmetry.space_group_name_H-M   'P 1'
#
loop_
_entity.id
_entity.type
_entity.pdbx_description
1 polymer ?
#
loop_
_entity_poly.entity_id
_entity_poly.type
_entity_poly.pdbx_seq_one_letter_code
_entity_poly.pdbx_strand_id
1 'polypeptide(L)'
;MKIDLARFKNLAFIAIIAAGVSVFAFTGRDTASGAEYTLDREPEVVAATFASAWCSTCKILQPRLAKVIPDFKDQPVKFVELDFTYGQGDSVEQKAAAEGLAEIYPRFKGATGFTLLVDRDTGEIIDSLTINYDQDAMRAAIARAIAVAEQSGRG
;
A
#
# COMPACT_ATOMS: atom_id res chain seq x y z
N MET A 1 -22.45 16.34 -64.23
CA MET A 1 -21.88 16.56 -62.89
C MET A 1 -21.57 15.16 -62.36
N LYS A 2 -20.27 14.74 -62.44
CA LYS A 2 -19.82 13.39 -62.02
C LYS A 2 -19.45 13.46 -60.56
N ILE A 3 -20.18 12.78 -59.71
CA ILE A 3 -19.92 12.71 -58.29
C ILE A 3 -18.82 11.67 -58.08
N ASP A 4 -17.68 12.15 -57.55
CA ASP A 4 -16.47 11.33 -57.34
C ASP A 4 -16.68 10.35 -56.17
N LEU A 5 -16.95 9.09 -56.52
CA LEU A 5 -17.24 8.01 -55.57
C LEU A 5 -16.01 7.59 -54.77
N ALA A 6 -14.81 8.11 -55.10
CA ALA A 6 -13.56 7.84 -54.43
C ALA A 6 -13.41 8.54 -53.05
N ARG A 7 -14.17 9.62 -52.82
CA ARG A 7 -14.11 10.32 -51.53
C ARG A 7 -14.92 9.69 -50.41
N PHE A 8 -15.86 8.79 -50.74
CA PHE A 8 -16.69 8.11 -49.74
C PHE A 8 -16.02 6.92 -49.09
N LYS A 9 -15.02 6.29 -49.73
CA LYS A 9 -14.33 5.12 -49.15
C LYS A 9 -13.42 5.51 -47.97
N ASN A 10 -12.89 6.70 -47.96
CA ASN A 10 -11.99 7.14 -46.86
C ASN A 10 -12.74 7.59 -45.60
N LEU A 11 -14.00 8.03 -45.72
CA LEU A 11 -14.81 8.43 -44.57
C LEU A 11 -15.32 7.22 -43.77
N ALA A 12 -15.59 6.10 -44.44
CA ALA A 12 -16.01 4.86 -43.76
C ALA A 12 -14.86 4.21 -42.96
N PHE A 13 -13.62 4.35 -43.43
CA PHE A 13 -12.45 3.80 -42.72
C PHE A 13 -12.09 4.63 -41.48
N ILE A 14 -12.29 5.94 -41.48
CA ILE A 14 -12.02 6.80 -40.33
C ILE A 14 -13.02 6.56 -39.20
N ALA A 15 -14.28 6.27 -39.52
CA ALA A 15 -15.32 5.99 -38.51
C ALA A 15 -15.07 4.66 -37.77
N ILE A 16 -14.47 3.67 -38.40
CA ILE A 16 -14.18 2.35 -37.79
C ILE A 16 -12.97 2.46 -36.83
N ILE A 17 -11.99 3.31 -37.15
CA ILE A 17 -10.82 3.52 -36.28
C ILE A 17 -11.21 4.32 -35.04
N ALA A 18 -12.13 5.27 -35.14
CA ALA A 18 -12.60 6.04 -33.98
C ALA A 18 -13.43 5.20 -32.99
N ALA A 19 -14.16 4.18 -33.44
CA ALA A 19 -14.91 3.28 -32.57
C ALA A 19 -14.04 2.20 -31.91
N GLY A 20 -12.90 1.85 -32.50
CA GLY A 20 -11.98 0.84 -31.96
C GLY A 20 -11.09 1.36 -30.82
N VAL A 21 -10.83 2.65 -30.75
CA VAL A 21 -9.93 3.23 -29.72
C VAL A 21 -10.67 3.49 -28.40
N SER A 22 -11.99 3.63 -28.41
CA SER A 22 -12.77 3.91 -27.19
C SER A 22 -13.01 2.67 -26.30
N VAL A 23 -12.78 1.46 -26.78
CA VAL A 23 -13.00 0.23 -25.99
C VAL A 23 -11.73 -0.24 -25.28
N PHE A 24 -10.54 0.24 -25.69
CA PHE A 24 -9.27 -0.20 -25.11
C PHE A 24 -8.79 0.62 -23.89
N ALA A 25 -9.48 1.72 -23.55
CA ALA A 25 -9.11 2.57 -22.42
C ALA A 25 -9.74 2.15 -21.08
N PHE A 26 -10.51 1.05 -21.01
CA PHE A 26 -11.25 0.67 -19.80
C PHE A 26 -10.92 -0.71 -19.25
N THR A 27 -9.85 -1.36 -19.71
CA THR A 27 -9.39 -2.63 -19.14
C THR A 27 -7.94 -2.57 -18.68
N GLY A 28 -7.56 -1.48 -18.07
CA GLY A 28 -6.43 -1.43 -17.15
C GLY A 28 -6.87 -2.08 -15.84
N ARG A 29 -6.83 -3.43 -15.79
CA ARG A 29 -6.83 -4.14 -14.52
C ARG A 29 -5.46 -3.97 -13.95
N ASP A 30 -5.31 -2.96 -13.11
CA ASP A 30 -4.26 -2.94 -12.11
C ASP A 30 -4.58 -4.06 -11.12
N THR A 31 -3.95 -5.21 -11.31
CA THR A 31 -3.83 -6.25 -10.30
C THR A 31 -2.83 -5.78 -9.26
N ALA A 32 -3.14 -4.70 -8.56
CA ALA A 32 -2.56 -4.41 -7.28
C ALA A 32 -3.23 -5.36 -6.29
N SER A 33 -2.52 -6.43 -5.95
CA SER A 33 -2.82 -7.29 -4.82
C SER A 33 -2.53 -6.52 -3.53
N GLY A 34 -3.42 -5.60 -3.22
CA GLY A 34 -3.58 -4.98 -1.93
C GLY A 34 -5.07 -4.97 -1.68
N ALA A 35 -5.52 -5.62 -0.63
CA ALA A 35 -6.89 -5.45 -0.17
C ALA A 35 -7.08 -3.96 0.07
N GLU A 36 -7.82 -3.30 -0.83
CA GLU A 36 -8.23 -1.91 -0.68
C GLU A 36 -9.26 -1.89 0.45
N TYR A 37 -8.77 -1.60 1.63
CA TYR A 37 -9.61 -1.34 2.79
C TYR A 37 -10.26 0.02 2.58
N THR A 38 -11.50 0.03 2.14
CA THR A 38 -12.35 1.22 2.20
C THR A 38 -12.76 1.45 3.66
N LEU A 39 -11.86 2.04 4.43
CA LEU A 39 -12.26 2.69 5.66
C LEU A 39 -12.94 4.00 5.26
N ASP A 40 -14.19 4.21 5.68
CA ASP A 40 -14.86 5.52 5.63
C ASP A 40 -14.12 6.58 6.49
N ARG A 41 -13.04 6.19 7.12
CA ARG A 41 -12.22 6.96 8.04
C ARG A 41 -10.74 6.82 7.68
N GLU A 42 -10.02 7.92 7.68
CA GLU A 42 -8.57 7.92 7.54
C GLU A 42 -7.92 7.03 8.61
N PRO A 43 -6.90 6.23 8.26
CA PRO A 43 -6.19 5.41 9.24
C PRO A 43 -5.43 6.29 10.21
N GLU A 44 -5.52 5.98 11.49
CA GLU A 44 -4.79 6.68 12.55
C GLU A 44 -3.40 6.09 12.79
N VAL A 45 -3.24 4.81 12.43
CA VAL A 45 -1.97 4.08 12.55
C VAL A 45 -1.52 3.56 11.19
N VAL A 46 -0.24 3.70 10.89
CA VAL A 46 0.42 3.01 9.77
C VAL A 46 1.28 1.88 10.33
N ALA A 47 0.92 0.63 10.01
CA ALA A 47 1.70 -0.56 10.33
C ALA A 47 2.65 -0.86 9.16
N ALA A 48 3.86 -0.29 9.19
CA ALA A 48 4.84 -0.36 8.12
C ALA A 48 5.79 -1.54 8.30
N THR A 49 5.66 -2.56 7.45
CA THR A 49 6.55 -3.73 7.44
C THR A 49 7.74 -3.48 6.53
N PHE A 50 8.93 -3.52 7.10
CA PHE A 50 10.19 -3.43 6.38
C PHE A 50 10.66 -4.85 6.04
N ALA A 51 10.58 -5.24 4.77
CA ALA A 51 10.76 -6.62 4.32
C ALA A 51 11.71 -6.76 3.14
N SER A 52 12.22 -7.98 2.94
CA SER A 52 12.85 -8.41 1.69
C SER A 52 12.75 -9.93 1.55
N ALA A 53 12.83 -10.45 0.33
CA ALA A 53 12.86 -11.89 0.07
C ALA A 53 14.07 -12.60 0.70
N TRP A 54 15.15 -11.88 0.97
CA TRP A 54 16.39 -12.38 1.56
C TRP A 54 16.39 -12.37 3.08
N CYS A 55 15.42 -11.71 3.70
CA CYS A 55 15.34 -11.54 5.14
C CYS A 55 14.82 -12.81 5.82
N SER A 56 15.64 -13.49 6.59
CA SER A 56 15.24 -14.71 7.31
C SER A 56 14.19 -14.47 8.39
N THR A 57 14.27 -13.34 9.10
CA THR A 57 13.29 -12.93 10.10
C THR A 57 11.94 -12.59 9.47
N CYS A 58 11.92 -12.03 8.26
CA CYS A 58 10.69 -11.74 7.52
C CYS A 58 9.89 -13.01 7.23
N LYS A 59 10.58 -14.12 6.91
CA LYS A 59 9.94 -15.42 6.66
C LYS A 59 9.20 -15.98 7.89
N ILE A 60 9.50 -15.47 9.08
CA ILE A 60 8.82 -15.83 10.33
C ILE A 60 7.76 -14.78 10.67
N LEU A 61 8.11 -13.51 10.59
CA LEU A 61 7.24 -12.39 10.96
C LEU A 61 6.02 -12.27 10.04
N GLN A 62 6.23 -12.23 8.72
CA GLN A 62 5.16 -11.99 7.75
C GLN A 62 4.03 -13.03 7.81
N PRO A 63 4.27 -14.36 7.89
CA PRO A 63 3.18 -15.33 8.03
C PRO A 63 2.41 -15.21 9.35
N ARG A 64 3.04 -14.71 10.42
CA ARG A 64 2.34 -14.45 11.69
C ARG A 64 1.47 -13.22 11.56
N LEU A 65 2.02 -12.13 11.02
CA LEU A 65 1.31 -10.88 10.81
C LEU A 65 0.13 -11.07 9.84
N ALA A 66 0.30 -11.82 8.76
CA ALA A 66 -0.76 -12.13 7.81
C ALA A 66 -2.00 -12.80 8.43
N LYS A 67 -1.82 -13.54 9.55
CA LYS A 67 -2.91 -14.14 10.30
C LYS A 67 -3.60 -13.15 11.25
N VAL A 68 -2.94 -12.06 11.57
CA VAL A 68 -3.45 -11.01 12.48
C VAL A 68 -4.16 -9.90 11.70
N ILE A 69 -3.69 -9.56 10.52
CA ILE A 69 -4.24 -8.47 9.68
C ILE A 69 -5.77 -8.53 9.52
N PRO A 70 -6.39 -9.70 9.24
CA PRO A 70 -7.85 -9.78 9.07
C PRO A 70 -8.67 -9.33 10.28
N ASP A 71 -8.10 -9.41 11.49
CA ASP A 71 -8.78 -9.01 12.72
C ASP A 71 -8.93 -7.49 12.83
N PHE A 72 -8.18 -6.75 12.02
CA PHE A 72 -8.14 -5.27 12.01
C PHE A 72 -8.71 -4.64 10.73
N LYS A 73 -9.44 -5.40 9.92
CA LYS A 73 -9.99 -4.91 8.63
C LYS A 73 -10.90 -3.67 8.77
N ASP A 74 -11.60 -3.53 9.89
CA ASP A 74 -12.52 -2.42 10.17
C ASP A 74 -11.95 -1.46 11.23
N GLN A 75 -10.65 -1.53 11.51
CA GLN A 75 -9.97 -0.69 12.49
C GLN A 75 -9.16 0.43 11.78
N PRO A 76 -8.92 1.56 12.41
CA PRO A 76 -8.20 2.70 11.81
C PRO A 76 -6.69 2.44 11.74
N VAL A 77 -6.28 1.30 11.17
CA VAL A 77 -4.89 0.94 10.91
C VAL A 77 -4.71 0.52 9.46
N LYS A 78 -3.67 1.08 8.82
CA LYS A 78 -3.28 0.73 7.45
C LYS A 78 -2.01 -0.12 7.48
N PHE A 79 -2.05 -1.30 6.87
CA PHE A 79 -0.88 -2.16 6.72
C PHE A 79 -0.16 -1.84 5.41
N VAL A 80 1.12 -1.54 5.49
CA VAL A 80 1.98 -1.18 4.35
C VAL A 80 3.22 -2.05 4.37
N GLU A 81 3.62 -2.59 3.23
CA GLU A 81 4.90 -3.29 3.08
C GLU A 81 5.87 -2.44 2.27
N LEU A 82 7.07 -2.23 2.82
CA LEU A 82 8.22 -1.61 2.15
C LEU A 82 9.19 -2.74 1.79
N ASP A 83 9.15 -3.17 0.52
CA ASP A 83 9.93 -4.31 0.03
C ASP A 83 11.28 -3.87 -0.54
N PHE A 84 12.36 -4.31 0.12
CA PHE A 84 13.74 -4.04 -0.26
C PHE A 84 14.38 -5.17 -1.08
N THR A 85 13.61 -6.11 -1.60
CA THR A 85 14.10 -7.29 -2.34
C THR A 85 14.99 -6.89 -3.53
N TYR A 86 14.63 -5.84 -4.23
CA TYR A 86 15.36 -5.33 -5.41
C TYR A 86 16.18 -4.07 -5.11
N GLY A 87 16.48 -3.83 -3.83
CA GLY A 87 17.30 -2.72 -3.36
C GLY A 87 16.50 -1.55 -2.78
N GLN A 88 17.23 -0.46 -2.52
CA GLN A 88 16.70 0.75 -1.86
C GLN A 88 16.35 1.81 -2.92
N GLY A 89 15.64 1.39 -3.99
CA GLY A 89 15.30 2.29 -5.08
C GLY A 89 14.30 3.39 -4.69
N ASP A 90 14.22 4.42 -5.52
CA ASP A 90 13.33 5.58 -5.35
C ASP A 90 11.86 5.16 -5.18
N SER A 91 11.46 4.00 -5.71
CA SER A 91 10.11 3.47 -5.58
C SER A 91 9.71 3.13 -4.14
N VAL A 92 10.64 2.62 -3.32
CA VAL A 92 10.36 2.31 -1.91
C VAL A 92 10.26 3.59 -1.10
N GLU A 93 11.13 4.57 -1.38
CA GLU A 93 11.11 5.88 -0.76
C GLU A 93 9.83 6.65 -1.10
N GLN A 94 9.43 6.66 -2.38
CA GLN A 94 8.18 7.27 -2.82
C GLN A 94 6.97 6.61 -2.17
N LYS A 95 6.95 5.28 -2.06
CA LYS A 95 5.89 4.56 -1.35
C LYS A 95 5.85 4.95 0.12
N ALA A 96 7.00 5.00 0.80
CA ALA A 96 7.08 5.43 2.18
C ALA A 96 6.55 6.85 2.36
N ALA A 97 6.93 7.79 1.48
CA ALA A 97 6.44 9.16 1.52
C ALA A 97 4.92 9.26 1.30
N ALA A 98 4.38 8.50 0.35
CA ALA A 98 2.93 8.47 0.07
C ALA A 98 2.11 7.92 1.26
N GLU A 99 2.73 7.12 2.12
CA GLU A 99 2.11 6.54 3.32
C GLU A 99 2.39 7.35 4.60
N GLY A 100 2.95 8.57 4.49
CA GLY A 100 3.25 9.43 5.63
C GLY A 100 4.51 9.04 6.41
N LEU A 101 5.39 8.21 5.83
CA LEU A 101 6.59 7.69 6.49
C LEU A 101 7.88 8.41 6.07
N ALA A 102 7.79 9.58 5.42
CA ALA A 102 8.94 10.30 4.86
C ALA A 102 10.03 10.60 5.90
N GLU A 103 9.63 10.99 7.12
CA GLU A 103 10.56 11.32 8.20
C GLU A 103 11.16 10.07 8.87
N ILE A 104 10.46 8.95 8.81
CA ILE A 104 10.87 7.69 9.45
C ILE A 104 11.77 6.88 8.52
N TYR A 105 11.41 6.82 7.23
CA TYR A 105 12.06 5.97 6.24
C TYR A 105 13.60 6.10 6.20
N PRO A 106 14.21 7.30 6.21
CA PRO A 106 15.67 7.44 6.17
C PRO A 106 16.39 6.76 7.33
N ARG A 107 15.74 6.69 8.50
CA ARG A 107 16.30 6.07 9.72
C ARG A 107 16.38 4.55 9.63
N PHE A 108 15.55 3.93 8.79
CA PHE A 108 15.41 2.48 8.65
C PHE A 108 15.69 1.98 7.24
N LYS A 109 16.18 2.84 6.36
CA LYS A 109 16.45 2.52 4.95
C LYS A 109 17.34 1.27 4.83
N GLY A 110 16.82 0.21 4.21
CA GLY A 110 17.52 -1.05 4.02
C GLY A 110 17.50 -2.01 5.22
N ALA A 111 17.02 -1.60 6.37
CA ALA A 111 16.75 -2.53 7.47
C ALA A 111 15.46 -3.32 7.20
N THR A 112 15.43 -4.61 7.60
CA THR A 112 14.28 -5.49 7.35
C THR A 112 14.04 -6.43 8.52
N GLY A 113 12.83 -7.02 8.60
CA GLY A 113 12.50 -8.02 9.62
C GLY A 113 11.68 -7.49 10.80
N PHE A 114 11.02 -6.37 10.63
CA PHE A 114 10.15 -5.76 11.64
C PHE A 114 8.99 -5.00 11.00
N THR A 115 7.98 -4.67 11.82
CA THR A 115 6.87 -3.81 11.44
C THR A 115 6.79 -2.67 12.45
N LEU A 116 6.94 -1.42 12.01
CA LEU A 116 6.72 -0.24 12.84
C LEU A 116 5.23 0.08 12.92
N LEU A 117 4.74 0.35 14.11
CA LEU A 117 3.43 0.94 14.34
C LEU A 117 3.62 2.45 14.56
N VAL A 118 3.18 3.23 13.60
CA VAL A 118 3.43 4.66 13.53
C VAL A 118 2.11 5.41 13.66
N ASP A 119 2.06 6.37 14.56
CA ASP A 119 1.00 7.36 14.62
C ASP A 119 1.07 8.23 13.36
N ARG A 120 0.00 8.25 12.57
CA ARG A 120 -0.01 8.94 11.27
C ARG A 120 0.03 10.45 11.40
N ASP A 121 -0.59 11.00 12.44
CA ASP A 121 -0.72 12.44 12.62
C ASP A 121 0.58 13.07 13.16
N THR A 122 1.24 12.38 14.08
CA THR A 122 2.46 12.87 14.72
C THR A 122 3.74 12.35 14.08
N GLY A 123 3.67 11.23 13.34
CA GLY A 123 4.84 10.51 12.83
C GLY A 123 5.64 9.79 13.94
N GLU A 124 5.09 9.65 15.14
CA GLU A 124 5.75 8.97 16.25
C GLU A 124 5.66 7.45 16.10
N ILE A 125 6.77 6.76 16.37
CA ILE A 125 6.80 5.29 16.43
C ILE A 125 6.27 4.85 17.79
N ILE A 126 5.09 4.24 17.80
CA ILE A 126 4.44 3.77 19.03
C ILE A 126 5.02 2.42 19.48
N ASP A 127 5.23 1.50 18.54
CA ASP A 127 5.77 0.16 18.82
C ASP A 127 6.49 -0.43 17.61
N SER A 128 7.23 -1.52 17.80
CA SER A 128 7.91 -2.26 16.72
C SER A 128 7.71 -3.77 16.88
N LEU A 129 6.91 -4.35 16.00
CA LEU A 129 6.67 -5.79 15.98
C LEU A 129 7.87 -6.52 15.36
N THR A 130 8.38 -7.50 16.07
CA THR A 130 9.50 -8.36 15.65
C THR A 130 9.13 -9.84 15.78
N ILE A 131 10.05 -10.73 15.44
CA ILE A 131 9.85 -12.18 15.63
C ILE A 131 9.62 -12.61 17.10
N ASN A 132 9.90 -11.74 18.07
CA ASN A 132 9.65 -12.00 19.48
C ASN A 132 8.16 -11.87 19.86
N TYR A 133 7.35 -11.28 18.96
CA TYR A 133 5.91 -11.19 19.14
C TYR A 133 5.26 -12.46 18.58
N ASP A 134 4.48 -13.14 19.39
CA ASP A 134 3.49 -14.11 18.90
C ASP A 134 2.26 -13.36 18.34
N GLN A 135 1.27 -14.09 17.83
CA GLN A 135 0.08 -13.47 17.22
C GLN A 135 -0.75 -12.69 18.24
N ASP A 136 -0.85 -13.16 19.47
CA ASP A 136 -1.65 -12.49 20.50
C ASP A 136 -0.95 -11.20 20.98
N ALA A 137 0.37 -11.24 21.13
CA ALA A 137 1.16 -10.05 21.41
C ALA A 137 1.09 -9.02 20.27
N MET A 138 1.09 -9.46 18.99
CA MET A 138 0.88 -8.57 17.84
C MET A 138 -0.49 -7.90 17.89
N ARG A 139 -1.57 -8.67 18.13
CA ARG A 139 -2.93 -8.12 18.28
C ARG A 139 -2.98 -7.06 19.38
N ALA A 140 -2.43 -7.39 20.53
CA ALA A 140 -2.41 -6.48 21.67
C ALA A 140 -1.60 -5.20 21.38
N ALA A 141 -0.48 -5.30 20.69
CA ALA A 141 0.36 -4.16 20.31
C ALA A 141 -0.35 -3.25 19.30
N ILE A 142 -0.97 -3.82 18.25
CA ILE A 142 -1.72 -3.06 17.25
C ILE A 142 -2.90 -2.34 17.90
N ALA A 143 -3.67 -3.05 18.73
CA ALA A 143 -4.81 -2.44 19.44
C ALA A 143 -4.38 -1.30 20.36
N ARG A 144 -3.25 -1.44 21.07
CA ARG A 144 -2.68 -0.36 21.87
C ARG A 144 -2.25 0.82 21.01
N ALA A 145 -1.61 0.56 19.88
CA ALA A 145 -1.17 1.62 18.98
C ALA A 145 -2.34 2.44 18.46
N ILE A 146 -3.44 1.80 18.07
CA ILE A 146 -4.68 2.48 17.67
C ILE A 146 -5.20 3.36 18.82
N ALA A 147 -5.28 2.81 20.03
CA ALA A 147 -5.77 3.57 21.20
C ALA A 147 -4.87 4.77 21.54
N VAL A 148 -3.56 4.68 21.36
CA VAL A 148 -2.61 5.80 21.55
C VAL A 148 -2.83 6.85 20.48
N ALA A 149 -2.85 6.48 19.20
CA ALA A 149 -3.04 7.41 18.08
C ALA A 149 -4.39 8.15 18.18
N GLU A 150 -5.49 7.45 18.53
CA GLU A 150 -6.78 8.09 18.78
C GLU A 150 -6.78 9.11 19.91
N GLN A 151 -5.86 9.01 20.86
CA GLN A 151 -5.71 9.99 21.94
C GLN A 151 -4.88 11.20 21.48
N SER A 152 -3.85 10.98 20.67
CA SER A 152 -2.99 12.05 20.10
C SER A 152 -3.79 12.96 19.16
N GLY A 153 -4.64 12.40 18.31
CA GLY A 153 -5.44 13.17 17.35
C GLY A 153 -6.59 13.98 17.96
N ARG A 154 -6.85 13.83 19.27
CA ARG A 154 -7.91 14.56 20.00
C ARG A 154 -7.40 15.77 20.79
N GLY A 155 -6.13 16.05 20.76
CA GLY A 155 -5.46 17.16 21.44
C GLY A 155 -5.18 18.31 20.51
#